data_cdd5449735b5bf3ed89eb08ef72924d5
#
_entry.id   cdd5449735b5bf3ed89eb08ef72924d5
#
_cell.length_a   1.000
_cell.length_b   1.000
_cell.length_c   1.000
_cell.angle_alpha   90.00
_cell.angle_beta   90.00
_cell.angle_gamma   90.00
#
_symmetry.space_group_name_H-M   'P 1'
#
loop_
_entity.id
_entity.type
_entity.pdbx_description
1 polymer ?
#
loop_
_entity_poly.entity_id
_entity_poly.type
_entity_poly.pdbx_seq_one_letter_code
_entity_poly.pdbx_strand_id
1 'polypeptide(L)'
;PYIKTGEYRNALNSHAQIAIIALGTNDAKPQNRKFLSEFKQNYAAIIAELRENMPGIQIYCAIPLPSWQSSSQIDKETVKNKIVPLVKQVAKDNNCKTIDFFTPFQDKPELFPDGVHPNADGQVIMADAALKELLKK
;
A
#
# COMPACT_ATOMS: atom_id res chain seq x y z
N PRO A 1 -5.07 11.23 10.23
CA PRO A 1 -4.66 9.87 9.90
C PRO A 1 -5.86 9.02 9.45
N TYR A 2 -5.64 8.07 8.54
CA TYR A 2 -6.67 7.20 7.98
C TYR A 2 -7.50 6.48 9.05
N ILE A 3 -6.87 5.99 10.10
CA ILE A 3 -7.55 5.33 11.24
C ILE A 3 -8.60 6.18 11.97
N LYS A 4 -8.65 7.50 11.72
CA LYS A 4 -9.64 8.41 12.31
C LYS A 4 -10.81 8.73 11.38
N THR A 5 -10.85 8.11 10.21
CA THR A 5 -11.89 8.37 9.20
C THR A 5 -13.09 7.44 9.35
N GLY A 6 -14.23 7.85 8.78
CA GLY A 6 -15.42 7.00 8.70
C GLY A 6 -15.20 5.78 7.80
N GLU A 7 -14.43 5.95 6.73
CA GLU A 7 -14.07 4.89 5.78
C GLU A 7 -13.29 3.77 6.48
N TYR A 8 -12.39 4.10 7.40
CA TYR A 8 -11.69 3.09 8.18
C TYR A 8 -12.64 2.29 9.07
N ARG A 9 -13.56 2.96 9.75
CA ARG A 9 -14.60 2.27 10.55
C ARG A 9 -15.49 1.39 9.70
N ASN A 10 -15.87 1.85 8.50
CA ASN A 10 -16.62 1.03 7.55
C ASN A 10 -15.81 -0.20 7.10
N ALA A 11 -14.51 -0.06 6.88
CA ALA A 11 -13.64 -1.17 6.55
C ALA A 11 -13.58 -2.22 7.67
N LEU A 12 -13.47 -1.80 8.93
CA LEU A 12 -13.48 -2.72 10.10
C LEU A 12 -14.81 -3.51 10.24
N ASN A 13 -15.92 -2.94 9.79
CA ASN A 13 -17.25 -3.56 9.87
C ASN A 13 -17.71 -4.20 8.53
N SER A 14 -16.80 -4.38 7.57
CA SER A 14 -17.16 -4.82 6.22
C SER A 14 -17.43 -6.32 6.10
N HIS A 15 -17.08 -7.11 7.12
CA HIS A 15 -17.11 -8.58 7.08
C HIS A 15 -16.30 -9.17 5.91
N ALA A 16 -15.23 -8.48 5.50
CA ALA A 16 -14.39 -8.90 4.39
C ALA A 16 -13.59 -10.16 4.72
N GLN A 17 -13.43 -11.02 3.73
CA GLN A 17 -12.56 -12.21 3.84
C GLN A 17 -11.12 -11.88 3.44
N ILE A 18 -10.93 -10.84 2.64
CA ILE A 18 -9.63 -10.40 2.12
C ILE A 18 -9.53 -8.88 2.29
N ALA A 19 -8.40 -8.41 2.81
CA ALA A 19 -8.04 -7.01 2.83
C ALA A 19 -6.74 -6.78 2.05
N ILE A 20 -6.75 -5.81 1.15
CA ILE A 20 -5.56 -5.30 0.47
C ILE A 20 -5.27 -3.91 1.02
N ILE A 21 -4.16 -3.77 1.76
CA ILE A 21 -3.78 -2.50 2.36
C ILE A 21 -2.75 -1.83 1.45
N ALA A 22 -3.14 -0.72 0.82
CA ALA A 22 -2.30 0.07 -0.09
C ALA A 22 -1.97 1.44 0.53
N LEU A 23 -1.12 1.44 1.55
CA LEU A 23 -0.71 2.64 2.28
C LEU A 23 0.80 2.86 2.16
N GLY A 24 1.25 4.11 2.36
CA GLY A 24 2.65 4.47 2.45
C GLY A 24 3.11 5.53 1.44
N THR A 25 2.47 5.64 0.27
CA THR A 25 2.88 6.60 -0.76
C THR A 25 2.91 8.05 -0.24
N ASN A 26 1.90 8.45 0.53
CA ASN A 26 1.83 9.79 1.12
C ASN A 26 2.85 10.04 2.23
N ASP A 27 3.42 9.00 2.81
CA ASP A 27 4.48 9.10 3.82
C ASP A 27 5.80 9.58 3.19
N ALA A 28 5.94 9.48 1.86
CA ALA A 28 7.08 10.03 1.13
C ALA A 28 7.02 11.56 0.94
N LYS A 29 5.91 12.24 1.28
CA LYS A 29 5.82 13.71 1.23
C LYS A 29 6.74 14.33 2.28
N PRO A 30 7.40 15.48 1.99
CA PRO A 30 8.35 16.12 2.90
C PRO A 30 7.83 16.30 4.33
N GLN A 31 6.59 16.76 4.48
CA GLN A 31 5.97 17.01 5.78
C GLN A 31 5.68 15.73 6.58
N ASN A 32 5.60 14.58 5.93
CA ASN A 32 5.26 13.29 6.55
C ASN A 32 6.50 12.44 6.88
N ARG A 33 7.64 12.69 6.23
CA ARG A 33 8.88 11.89 6.41
C ARG A 33 9.37 11.82 7.85
N LYS A 34 9.08 12.83 8.64
CA LYS A 34 9.44 12.87 10.08
C LYS A 34 8.75 11.76 10.90
N PHE A 35 7.66 11.17 10.37
CA PHE A 35 6.91 10.11 11.02
C PHE A 35 7.28 8.71 10.53
N LEU A 36 8.27 8.56 9.64
CA LEU A 36 8.68 7.24 9.11
C LEU A 36 9.16 6.27 10.19
N SER A 37 9.67 6.77 11.30
CA SER A 37 10.03 5.93 12.46
C SER A 37 8.83 5.21 13.08
N GLU A 38 7.62 5.78 12.96
CA GLU A 38 6.37 5.22 13.48
C GLU A 38 5.64 4.34 12.45
N PHE A 39 6.10 4.34 11.19
CA PHE A 39 5.41 3.70 10.06
C PHE A 39 5.07 2.23 10.34
N LYS A 40 6.05 1.45 10.76
CA LYS A 40 5.86 0.01 11.00
C LYS A 40 4.86 -0.24 12.13
N GLN A 41 4.98 0.49 13.23
CA GLN A 41 4.09 0.36 14.38
C GLN A 41 2.64 0.71 14.00
N ASN A 42 2.45 1.83 13.31
CA ASN A 42 1.13 2.29 12.91
C ASN A 42 0.48 1.35 11.87
N TYR A 43 1.26 0.83 10.95
CA TYR A 43 0.77 -0.13 9.95
C TYR A 43 0.40 -1.47 10.61
N ALA A 44 1.24 -1.96 11.53
CA ALA A 44 0.96 -3.18 12.29
C ALA A 44 -0.31 -3.06 13.16
N ALA A 45 -0.58 -1.88 13.71
CA ALA A 45 -1.81 -1.63 14.46
C ALA A 45 -3.05 -1.79 13.58
N ILE A 46 -3.03 -1.29 12.33
CA ILE A 46 -4.12 -1.50 11.35
C ILE A 46 -4.34 -2.99 11.08
N ILE A 47 -3.27 -3.74 10.88
CA ILE A 47 -3.34 -5.19 10.66
C ILE A 47 -3.97 -5.89 11.87
N ALA A 48 -3.57 -5.53 13.08
CA ALA A 48 -4.09 -6.10 14.31
C ALA A 48 -5.59 -5.82 14.47
N GLU A 49 -6.03 -4.58 14.27
CA GLU A 49 -7.45 -4.21 14.34
C GLU A 49 -8.30 -4.93 13.30
N LEU A 50 -7.81 -5.08 12.05
CA LEU A 50 -8.52 -5.84 11.02
C LEU A 50 -8.71 -7.31 11.43
N ARG A 51 -7.69 -7.93 12.00
CA ARG A 51 -7.77 -9.33 12.48
C ARG A 51 -8.68 -9.49 13.69
N GLU A 52 -8.70 -8.51 14.59
CA GLU A 52 -9.58 -8.50 15.75
C GLU A 52 -11.06 -8.40 15.33
N ASN A 53 -11.37 -7.51 14.40
CA ASN A 53 -12.75 -7.28 13.94
C ASN A 53 -13.23 -8.32 12.92
N MET A 54 -12.32 -8.95 12.19
CA MET A 54 -12.61 -9.94 11.15
C MET A 54 -11.71 -11.18 11.32
N PRO A 55 -11.98 -12.06 12.28
CA PRO A 55 -11.20 -13.28 12.50
C PRO A 55 -11.10 -14.11 11.22
N GLY A 56 -9.88 -14.54 10.87
CA GLY A 56 -9.62 -15.32 9.66
C GLY A 56 -9.40 -14.51 8.38
N ILE A 57 -9.47 -13.18 8.45
CA ILE A 57 -9.21 -12.32 7.28
C ILE A 57 -7.81 -12.56 6.71
N GLN A 58 -7.72 -12.71 5.40
CA GLN A 58 -6.44 -12.72 4.67
C GLN A 58 -6.00 -11.30 4.37
N ILE A 59 -4.80 -10.93 4.81
CA ILE A 59 -4.28 -9.57 4.62
C ILE A 59 -3.11 -9.60 3.65
N TYR A 60 -3.20 -8.72 2.65
CA TYR A 60 -2.15 -8.43 1.68
C TYR A 60 -1.66 -6.99 1.88
N CYS A 61 -0.35 -6.82 2.10
CA CYS A 61 0.28 -5.52 2.10
C CYS A 61 0.71 -5.20 0.66
N ALA A 62 0.09 -4.22 0.03
CA ALA A 62 0.45 -3.79 -1.30
C ALA A 62 1.76 -3.01 -1.27
N ILE A 63 2.78 -3.49 -1.98
CA ILE A 63 3.99 -2.73 -2.24
C ILE A 63 3.60 -1.55 -3.13
N PRO A 64 3.84 -0.29 -2.72
CA PRO A 64 3.30 0.87 -3.41
C PRO A 64 3.85 1.01 -4.81
N LEU A 65 3.05 1.63 -5.68
CA LEU A 65 3.47 2.05 -7.02
C LEU A 65 4.71 2.96 -6.95
N PRO A 66 5.59 2.94 -7.95
CA PRO A 66 6.63 3.95 -8.05
C PRO A 66 6.00 5.33 -8.22
N SER A 67 6.67 6.36 -7.74
CA SER A 67 6.32 7.74 -8.02
C SER A 67 7.27 8.30 -9.08
N TRP A 68 6.73 9.12 -9.94
CA TRP A 68 7.47 9.85 -10.96
C TRP A 68 7.52 11.34 -10.58
N GLN A 69 8.06 12.18 -11.40
CA GLN A 69 8.03 13.62 -11.14
C GLN A 69 6.57 14.09 -11.05
N SER A 70 6.16 14.63 -9.91
CA SER A 70 4.76 14.93 -9.65
C SER A 70 4.57 16.29 -8.96
N SER A 71 3.41 16.88 -9.21
CA SER A 71 2.90 18.04 -8.47
C SER A 71 2.57 17.72 -7.00
N SER A 72 2.41 16.44 -6.66
CA SER A 72 2.03 15.98 -5.32
C SER A 72 3.19 16.00 -4.31
N GLN A 73 4.40 16.36 -4.72
CA GLN A 73 5.61 16.35 -3.89
C GLN A 73 5.99 14.97 -3.31
N ILE A 74 5.49 13.90 -3.89
CA ILE A 74 5.88 12.54 -3.49
C ILE A 74 7.26 12.24 -4.06
N ASP A 75 8.22 12.03 -3.17
CA ASP A 75 9.60 11.79 -3.55
C ASP A 75 9.83 10.35 -3.99
N LYS A 76 10.21 10.19 -5.27
CA LYS A 76 10.49 8.91 -5.91
C LYS A 76 11.49 8.05 -5.12
N GLU A 77 12.60 8.66 -4.69
CA GLU A 77 13.66 7.94 -3.99
C GLU A 77 13.22 7.51 -2.59
N THR A 78 12.42 8.33 -1.92
CA THR A 78 11.83 7.96 -0.62
C THR A 78 10.86 6.79 -0.78
N VAL A 79 10.00 6.79 -1.80
CA VAL A 79 9.10 5.64 -2.07
C VAL A 79 9.93 4.38 -2.28
N LYS A 80 10.89 4.41 -3.22
CA LYS A 80 11.71 3.27 -3.60
C LYS A 80 12.57 2.74 -2.45
N ASN A 81 13.30 3.64 -1.79
CA ASN A 81 14.39 3.25 -0.89
C ASN A 81 13.98 3.20 0.59
N LYS A 82 12.80 3.74 0.95
CA LYS A 82 12.29 3.73 2.33
C LYS A 82 10.92 3.08 2.45
N ILE A 83 9.91 3.53 1.71
CA ILE A 83 8.55 3.01 1.87
C ILE A 83 8.45 1.55 1.42
N VAL A 84 8.95 1.21 0.24
CA VAL A 84 8.92 -0.17 -0.26
C VAL A 84 9.56 -1.16 0.72
N PRO A 85 10.78 -0.94 1.25
CA PRO A 85 11.36 -1.81 2.26
C PRO A 85 10.55 -1.87 3.56
N LEU A 86 9.98 -0.75 4.02
CA LEU A 86 9.15 -0.71 5.23
C LEU A 86 7.90 -1.56 5.08
N VAL A 87 7.18 -1.46 3.95
CA VAL A 87 5.98 -2.27 3.69
C VAL A 87 6.32 -3.77 3.63
N LYS A 88 7.42 -4.13 2.95
CA LYS A 88 7.91 -5.53 2.91
C LYS A 88 8.22 -6.06 4.31
N GLN A 89 8.86 -5.25 5.14
CA GLN A 89 9.20 -5.64 6.51
C GLN A 89 7.95 -5.80 7.37
N VAL A 90 6.99 -4.86 7.27
CA VAL A 90 5.69 -4.97 7.98
C VAL A 90 4.96 -6.25 7.59
N ALA A 91 4.88 -6.55 6.29
CA ALA A 91 4.22 -7.78 5.83
C ALA A 91 4.88 -9.03 6.43
N LYS A 92 6.22 -9.09 6.41
CA LYS A 92 6.99 -10.19 6.99
C LYS A 92 6.76 -10.31 8.50
N ASP A 93 6.90 -9.21 9.24
CA ASP A 93 6.80 -9.18 10.71
C ASP A 93 5.38 -9.56 11.19
N ASN A 94 4.36 -9.35 10.36
CA ASN A 94 2.96 -9.62 10.69
C ASN A 94 2.36 -10.83 9.95
N ASN A 95 3.17 -11.67 9.31
CA ASN A 95 2.70 -12.84 8.54
C ASN A 95 1.61 -12.48 7.52
N CYS A 96 1.77 -11.36 6.82
CA CYS A 96 0.92 -10.95 5.72
C CYS A 96 1.55 -11.33 4.38
N LYS A 97 0.72 -11.60 3.39
CA LYS A 97 1.15 -11.71 2.00
C LYS A 97 1.41 -10.32 1.41
N THR A 98 2.10 -10.25 0.27
CA THR A 98 2.33 -9.00 -0.44
C THR A 98 1.76 -9.06 -1.85
N ILE A 99 1.33 -7.92 -2.38
CA ILE A 99 1.07 -7.70 -3.80
C ILE A 99 2.09 -6.68 -4.27
N ASP A 100 2.89 -7.02 -5.27
CA ASP A 100 3.90 -6.11 -5.80
C ASP A 100 3.32 -5.22 -6.90
N PHE A 101 3.01 -3.98 -6.55
CA PHE A 101 2.66 -2.94 -7.52
C PHE A 101 3.86 -2.09 -7.95
N PHE A 102 5.05 -2.30 -7.37
CA PHE A 102 6.23 -1.51 -7.74
C PHE A 102 6.89 -2.02 -9.01
N THR A 103 7.24 -3.31 -9.03
CA THR A 103 8.04 -3.91 -10.11
C THR A 103 7.39 -3.80 -11.49
N PRO A 104 6.07 -4.04 -11.68
CA PRO A 104 5.44 -3.94 -12.99
C PRO A 104 5.49 -2.53 -13.60
N PHE A 105 5.75 -1.50 -12.80
CA PHE A 105 5.66 -0.10 -13.21
C PHE A 105 6.97 0.67 -13.16
N GLN A 106 8.07 0.06 -12.71
CA GLN A 106 9.31 0.80 -12.44
C GLN A 106 9.91 1.52 -13.66
N ASP A 107 9.54 1.13 -14.88
CA ASP A 107 10.00 1.72 -16.14
C ASP A 107 8.85 2.21 -17.04
N LYS A 108 7.70 2.57 -16.45
CA LYS A 108 6.48 2.96 -17.18
C LYS A 108 5.91 4.32 -16.72
N PRO A 109 6.70 5.41 -16.81
CA PRO A 109 6.23 6.74 -16.40
C PRO A 109 5.01 7.22 -17.20
N GLU A 110 4.87 6.78 -18.45
CA GLU A 110 3.78 7.14 -19.36
C GLU A 110 2.40 6.71 -18.86
N LEU A 111 2.35 5.72 -17.95
CA LEU A 111 1.10 5.28 -17.35
C LEU A 111 0.61 6.18 -16.19
N PHE A 112 1.40 7.19 -15.81
CA PHE A 112 1.12 8.07 -14.67
C PHE A 112 0.97 9.52 -15.11
N PRO A 113 -0.21 9.95 -15.57
CA PRO A 113 -0.43 11.31 -16.09
C PRO A 113 -0.07 12.43 -15.10
N ASP A 114 -0.24 12.19 -13.80
CA ASP A 114 0.11 13.13 -12.71
C ASP A 114 1.39 12.73 -11.96
N GLY A 115 2.07 11.68 -12.42
CA GLY A 115 3.28 11.13 -11.80
C GLY A 115 3.03 10.22 -10.59
N VAL A 116 1.78 10.00 -10.16
CA VAL A 116 1.45 9.22 -8.96
C VAL A 116 0.32 8.21 -9.19
N HIS A 117 -0.73 8.61 -9.91
CA HIS A 117 -1.90 7.78 -10.13
C HIS A 117 -1.86 7.16 -11.53
N PRO A 118 -2.02 5.83 -11.63
CA PRO A 118 -2.02 5.17 -12.93
C PRO A 118 -3.31 5.48 -13.71
N ASN A 119 -3.16 5.62 -15.02
CA ASN A 119 -4.28 5.70 -15.96
C ASN A 119 -5.03 4.35 -16.08
N ALA A 120 -6.03 4.27 -16.96
CA ALA A 120 -6.84 3.07 -17.14
C ALA A 120 -6.00 1.82 -17.48
N ASP A 121 -5.01 1.95 -18.38
CA ASP A 121 -4.13 0.83 -18.74
C ASP A 121 -3.26 0.38 -17.55
N GLY A 122 -2.77 1.34 -16.77
CA GLY A 122 -2.05 1.06 -15.53
C GLY A 122 -2.93 0.36 -14.48
N GLN A 123 -4.21 0.71 -14.39
CA GLN A 123 -5.14 0.02 -13.48
C GLN A 123 -5.37 -1.43 -13.88
N VAL A 124 -5.39 -1.77 -15.17
CA VAL A 124 -5.44 -3.17 -15.64
C VAL A 124 -4.22 -3.95 -15.15
N ILE A 125 -3.02 -3.38 -15.28
CA ILE A 125 -1.78 -4.02 -14.79
C ILE A 125 -1.83 -4.24 -13.27
N MET A 126 -2.37 -3.28 -12.50
CA MET A 126 -2.56 -3.44 -11.05
C MET A 126 -3.55 -4.58 -10.75
N ALA A 127 -4.67 -4.64 -11.46
CA ALA A 127 -5.67 -5.69 -11.29
C ALA A 127 -5.08 -7.07 -11.57
N ASP A 128 -4.30 -7.22 -12.64
CA ASP A 128 -3.63 -8.46 -13.00
C ASP A 128 -2.60 -8.88 -11.92
N ALA A 129 -1.81 -7.93 -11.40
CA ALA A 129 -0.86 -8.21 -10.33
C ALA A 129 -1.57 -8.68 -9.04
N ALA A 130 -2.69 -8.04 -8.68
CA ALA A 130 -3.49 -8.44 -7.53
C ALA A 130 -4.11 -9.83 -7.73
N LEU A 131 -4.75 -10.06 -8.87
CA LEU A 131 -5.39 -11.33 -9.20
C LEU A 131 -4.41 -12.50 -9.17
N LYS A 132 -3.21 -12.31 -9.73
CA LYS A 132 -2.14 -13.31 -9.70
C LYS A 132 -1.77 -13.74 -8.29
N GLU A 133 -1.70 -12.81 -7.34
CA GLU A 133 -1.39 -13.14 -5.95
C GLU A 133 -2.59 -13.77 -5.22
N LEU A 134 -3.80 -13.30 -5.46
CA LEU A 134 -5.02 -13.82 -4.84
C LEU A 134 -5.33 -15.27 -5.27
N LEU A 135 -4.97 -15.66 -6.49
CA LEU A 135 -5.22 -17.01 -7.04
C LEU A 135 -4.09 -18.02 -6.70
N LYS A 136 -3.00 -17.59 -6.08
CA LYS A 136 -1.97 -18.54 -5.58
C LYS A 136 -2.56 -19.36 -4.44
N LYS A 137 -2.62 -20.67 -4.65
CA LYS A 137 -3.00 -21.65 -3.61
C LYS A 137 -1.87 -21.84 -2.60
#